data_7034f38b550e2c35d9fd92fd94c95587
#
_entry.id   7034f38b550e2c35d9fd92fd94c95587
#
_cell.length_a   1.000
_cell.length_b   1.000
_cell.length_c   1.000
_cell.angle_alpha   90.00
_cell.angle_beta   90.00
_cell.angle_gamma   90.00
#
_symmetry.space_group_name_H-M   'P 1'
#
loop_
_entity.id
_entity.type
_entity.pdbx_description
1 polymer ?
#
loop_
_entity_poly.entity_id
_entity_poly.type
_entity_poly.pdbx_seq_one_letter_code
_entity_poly.pdbx_strand_id
1 'polypeptide(L)'
;MRFAAEPPAAGHGVTRRAVLGGGLVLTLAGCNSPGLEMPNDGGPVAPAHPANGPLVGETMGAGPVRVGMILPLTQNGAPSPIGASMRNAAQLAISDSGSSSITLMIEDDHSSPDAAAQAAQAELGAGAQLILGPVFASGVRSASAAAKSAGKPMIAFSTDVSVAAPGVYLLSFLIQGYVDRILQYAVSNGKKSFAVMTPQNDYGNVAADRFQDRAQSLNVQVVVNTRYASGQMAGAAQQVAAVQGQIDALFIPEQADAMPAVASALGQASVKTQFLGTGVWNDPRVLKLPQMQGAWFSAPDNSGFDAFALRYKAKFNSEPARLATLAYDAVTLAAALARGGGPDPFNQAALTSVSGFNGADGVFRFRADGTNERGLAVMQIADDGAKVISPTPRSFAAG
;
A
#
# COMPACT_ATOMS: atom_id res chain seq x y z
N MET A 1 -7.43 11.43 -54.30
CA MET A 1 -8.80 11.77 -54.72
C MET A 1 -9.47 12.50 -53.58
N ARG A 2 -9.66 13.73 -53.76
CA ARG A 2 -10.48 14.78 -53.28
C ARG A 2 -11.97 14.43 -53.21
N PHE A 3 -12.63 14.93 -52.15
CA PHE A 3 -13.89 15.73 -52.11
C PHE A 3 -14.26 15.75 -50.62
N ALA A 4 -14.21 16.77 -49.85
CA ALA A 4 -14.82 18.12 -49.81
C ALA A 4 -16.33 18.17 -50.02
N ALA A 5 -17.07 18.55 -48.95
CA ALA A 5 -18.17 19.52 -49.01
C ALA A 5 -18.78 19.80 -47.62
N GLU A 6 -18.83 21.05 -47.33
CA GLU A 6 -19.52 21.79 -46.24
C GLU A 6 -20.95 22.22 -46.68
N PRO A 7 -21.66 23.14 -45.91
CA PRO A 7 -22.93 22.91 -45.22
C PRO A 7 -24.11 23.63 -45.89
N PRO A 8 -25.25 23.87 -45.26
CA PRO A 8 -25.70 25.20 -44.79
C PRO A 8 -26.57 25.19 -43.52
N ALA A 9 -26.54 26.12 -42.67
CA ALA A 9 -26.92 27.54 -42.50
C ALA A 9 -28.41 27.86 -42.33
N ALA A 10 -28.69 28.59 -41.24
CA ALA A 10 -29.69 29.67 -40.98
C ALA A 10 -31.15 29.25 -40.76
N GLY A 11 -31.88 29.83 -39.85
CA GLY A 11 -32.03 31.15 -39.36
C GLY A 11 -33.28 31.39 -38.53
N HIS A 12 -33.28 32.51 -37.84
CA HIS A 12 -34.39 33.37 -37.38
C HIS A 12 -35.24 32.90 -36.18
N GLY A 13 -35.56 33.67 -35.18
CA GLY A 13 -35.72 35.12 -35.09
C GLY A 13 -36.18 35.57 -33.69
N VAL A 14 -35.93 36.76 -33.44
CA VAL A 14 -36.17 37.70 -32.37
C VAL A 14 -37.65 37.76 -31.90
N THR A 15 -37.90 37.97 -30.59
CA THR A 15 -38.75 39.10 -30.14
C THR A 15 -38.55 39.43 -28.65
N ARG A 16 -38.16 40.67 -28.42
CA ARG A 16 -38.25 41.43 -27.16
C ARG A 16 -39.69 41.77 -26.85
N ARG A 17 -40.12 41.72 -25.59
CA ARG A 17 -41.12 42.67 -25.04
C ARG A 17 -40.76 42.98 -23.59
N ALA A 18 -40.41 44.23 -23.39
CA ALA A 18 -40.38 44.94 -22.12
C ALA A 18 -41.81 45.41 -21.79
N VAL A 19 -42.21 45.35 -20.52
CA VAL A 19 -43.32 46.16 -19.96
C VAL A 19 -42.84 46.72 -18.63
N LEU A 20 -42.86 48.06 -18.62
CA LEU A 20 -42.71 48.97 -17.50
C LEU A 20 -44.02 49.15 -16.74
N GLY A 21 -43.96 49.50 -15.48
CA GLY A 21 -45.01 50.17 -14.70
C GLY A 21 -45.24 49.48 -13.36
N GLY A 22 -45.18 50.10 -12.22
CA GLY A 22 -45.39 51.42 -11.76
C GLY A 22 -45.48 51.31 -10.25
N GLY A 23 -44.88 52.24 -9.52
CA GLY A 23 -44.80 52.27 -8.07
C GLY A 23 -46.12 52.58 -7.39
N LEU A 24 -46.18 52.16 -6.12
CA LEU A 24 -47.05 52.87 -5.13
C LEU A 24 -46.37 52.79 -3.74
N VAL A 25 -46.00 53.93 -3.27
CA VAL A 25 -45.60 54.20 -1.86
C VAL A 25 -46.87 54.37 -1.05
N LEU A 26 -47.05 53.65 0.01
CA LEU A 26 -48.03 53.95 1.06
C LEU A 26 -47.37 53.74 2.42
N THR A 27 -47.06 54.86 3.03
CA THR A 27 -46.77 55.00 4.47
C THR A 27 -48.06 54.89 5.26
N LEU A 28 -48.16 54.03 6.23
CA LEU A 28 -49.10 54.19 7.34
C LEU A 28 -48.47 53.71 8.66
N ALA A 29 -48.73 54.56 9.63
CA ALA A 29 -48.23 54.56 10.97
C ALA A 29 -48.74 53.43 11.86
N GLY A 30 -47.97 53.13 12.85
CA GLY A 30 -48.06 52.41 14.04
C GLY A 30 -49.40 51.92 14.60
N CYS A 31 -49.35 50.73 15.17
CA CYS A 31 -50.06 50.39 16.40
C CYS A 31 -49.28 49.33 17.14
N ASN A 32 -48.92 49.65 18.33
CA ASN A 32 -48.31 48.77 19.34
C ASN A 32 -49.37 47.78 19.81
N SER A 33 -49.08 46.47 19.76
CA SER A 33 -49.85 45.43 20.42
C SER A 33 -48.97 44.34 20.96
N PRO A 34 -49.20 43.84 22.17
CA PRO A 34 -48.27 42.95 22.87
C PRO A 34 -48.43 41.49 22.43
N GLY A 35 -47.32 40.82 22.33
CA GLY A 35 -47.09 39.44 22.59
C GLY A 35 -47.94 38.36 21.88
N LEU A 36 -47.39 37.84 20.81
CA LEU A 36 -47.55 36.40 20.47
C LEU A 36 -46.18 35.89 20.12
N GLU A 37 -45.60 35.15 21.05
CA GLU A 37 -44.41 34.32 20.77
C GLU A 37 -44.84 33.29 19.75
N MET A 38 -44.35 33.44 18.53
CA MET A 38 -44.40 32.38 17.53
C MET A 38 -43.43 31.29 17.95
N PRO A 39 -43.80 29.99 17.89
CA PRO A 39 -42.85 28.93 18.06
C PRO A 39 -41.76 29.06 17.01
N ASN A 40 -40.51 29.07 17.46
CA ASN A 40 -39.35 29.01 16.59
C ASN A 40 -39.41 27.68 15.86
N ASP A 41 -39.91 27.68 14.62
CA ASP A 41 -39.77 26.56 13.71
C ASP A 41 -38.27 26.31 13.52
N GLY A 42 -37.74 25.43 14.34
CA GLY A 42 -36.40 24.88 14.15
C GLY A 42 -36.32 24.21 12.80
N GLY A 43 -35.84 24.94 11.82
CA GLY A 43 -35.36 24.33 10.59
C GLY A 43 -34.42 23.19 10.96
N PRO A 44 -34.28 22.16 10.13
CA PRO A 44 -33.43 21.04 10.43
C PRO A 44 -32.03 21.55 10.75
N VAL A 45 -31.66 21.49 12.04
CA VAL A 45 -30.29 21.74 12.49
C VAL A 45 -29.47 20.66 11.80
N ALA A 46 -28.66 21.07 10.82
CA ALA A 46 -27.66 20.21 10.25
C ALA A 46 -26.92 19.53 11.42
N PRO A 47 -26.73 18.20 11.42
CA PRO A 47 -26.05 17.54 12.52
C PRO A 47 -24.72 18.23 12.73
N ALA A 48 -24.55 18.83 13.91
CA ALA A 48 -23.28 19.42 14.32
C ALA A 48 -22.27 18.30 14.19
N HIS A 49 -21.24 18.50 13.31
CA HIS A 49 -20.11 17.59 13.31
C HIS A 49 -19.56 17.58 14.73
N PRO A 50 -19.33 16.40 15.34
CA PRO A 50 -18.77 16.36 16.69
C PRO A 50 -17.53 17.25 16.69
N ALA A 51 -17.47 18.18 17.63
CA ALA A 51 -16.33 19.07 17.77
C ALA A 51 -15.09 18.20 17.91
N ASN A 52 -14.17 18.30 16.94
CA ASN A 52 -12.91 17.55 17.01
C ASN A 52 -12.20 17.90 18.33
N GLY A 53 -11.76 16.89 19.08
CA GLY A 53 -10.92 17.07 20.26
C GLY A 53 -9.60 17.83 19.93
N PRO A 54 -8.79 18.17 20.94
CA PRO A 54 -7.48 18.75 20.72
C PRO A 54 -6.62 17.80 19.87
N LEU A 55 -5.67 18.37 19.10
CA LEU A 55 -4.69 17.55 18.35
C LEU A 55 -3.79 16.80 19.33
N VAL A 56 -3.37 15.59 18.94
CA VAL A 56 -2.51 14.70 19.73
C VAL A 56 -1.21 14.41 19.01
N GLY A 57 -0.19 14.03 19.74
CA GLY A 57 1.12 13.67 19.23
C GLY A 57 1.85 14.77 18.46
N GLU A 58 2.77 14.36 17.61
CA GLU A 58 3.43 15.28 16.67
C GLU A 58 2.49 15.59 15.50
N THR A 59 2.36 16.86 15.12
CA THR A 59 1.45 17.27 14.05
C THR A 59 2.19 17.83 12.83
N MET A 60 1.72 17.48 11.63
CA MET A 60 2.24 17.95 10.35
C MET A 60 1.08 18.33 9.42
N GLY A 61 1.28 19.41 8.63
CA GLY A 61 0.22 19.94 7.77
C GLY A 61 -0.79 20.79 8.53
N ALA A 62 -1.73 21.41 7.82
CA ALA A 62 -2.73 22.34 8.38
C ALA A 62 -4.09 22.23 7.68
N GLY A 63 -4.39 21.05 7.09
CA GLY A 63 -5.64 20.83 6.38
C GLY A 63 -6.82 20.52 7.32
N PRO A 64 -8.06 20.63 6.80
CA PRO A 64 -9.26 20.39 7.61
C PRO A 64 -9.50 18.91 7.93
N VAL A 65 -8.96 17.98 7.14
CA VAL A 65 -9.15 16.55 7.33
C VAL A 65 -8.05 16.00 8.24
N ARG A 66 -8.43 15.46 9.40
CA ARG A 66 -7.49 14.87 10.37
C ARG A 66 -7.21 13.41 10.03
N VAL A 67 -5.93 13.05 10.03
CA VAL A 67 -5.43 11.69 9.78
C VAL A 67 -4.49 11.32 10.93
N GLY A 68 -4.71 10.18 11.54
CA GLY A 68 -3.80 9.62 12.55
C GLY A 68 -2.69 8.80 11.87
N MET A 69 -1.52 8.72 12.49
CA MET A 69 -0.43 7.86 12.05
C MET A 69 0.29 7.26 13.26
N ILE A 70 0.22 5.95 13.38
CA ILE A 70 0.82 5.19 14.47
C ILE A 70 2.11 4.53 13.97
N LEU A 71 3.23 4.87 14.58
CA LEU A 71 4.55 4.39 14.19
C LEU A 71 5.35 3.87 15.40
N PRO A 72 6.24 2.87 15.20
CA PRO A 72 7.15 2.42 16.24
C PRO A 72 8.34 3.40 16.33
N LEU A 73 8.10 4.60 16.87
CA LEU A 73 9.16 5.62 17.00
C LEU A 73 10.20 5.21 18.04
N THR A 74 9.78 4.43 19.04
CA THR A 74 10.67 3.83 20.03
C THR A 74 10.48 2.31 20.10
N GLN A 75 11.56 1.62 20.41
CA GLN A 75 11.59 0.17 20.63
C GLN A 75 12.54 -0.14 21.82
N ASN A 76 12.05 -0.87 22.80
CA ASN A 76 12.82 -1.18 24.03
C ASN A 76 13.39 0.08 24.71
N GLY A 77 12.66 1.18 24.69
CA GLY A 77 13.06 2.48 25.28
C GLY A 77 14.11 3.25 24.48
N ALA A 78 14.51 2.79 23.30
CA ALA A 78 15.45 3.48 22.42
C ALA A 78 14.76 3.96 21.12
N PRO A 79 15.26 5.03 20.46
CA PRO A 79 14.76 5.46 19.18
C PRO A 79 14.83 4.34 18.12
N SER A 80 13.75 4.15 17.37
CA SER A 80 13.66 3.17 16.29
C SER A 80 14.10 3.79 14.96
N PRO A 81 15.15 3.27 14.30
CA PRO A 81 15.57 3.76 12.99
C PRO A 81 14.47 3.63 11.93
N ILE A 82 13.66 2.57 12.01
CA ILE A 82 12.53 2.34 11.08
C ILE A 82 11.45 3.38 11.35
N GLY A 83 11.05 3.58 12.60
CA GLY A 83 10.03 4.57 12.97
C GLY A 83 10.45 5.99 12.57
N ALA A 84 11.70 6.37 12.86
CA ALA A 84 12.25 7.66 12.46
C ALA A 84 12.26 7.83 10.93
N SER A 85 12.63 6.80 10.18
CA SER A 85 12.65 6.85 8.73
C SER A 85 11.23 6.99 8.13
N MET A 86 10.25 6.28 8.67
CA MET A 86 8.85 6.38 8.25
C MET A 86 8.24 7.75 8.61
N ARG A 87 8.53 8.28 9.82
CA ARG A 87 8.12 9.63 10.24
C ARG A 87 8.69 10.70 9.29
N ASN A 88 9.95 10.61 8.91
CA ASN A 88 10.58 11.53 7.97
C ASN A 88 9.97 11.42 6.57
N ALA A 89 9.64 10.21 6.12
CA ALA A 89 8.93 9.98 4.86
C ALA A 89 7.53 10.60 4.86
N ALA A 90 6.80 10.52 5.97
CA ALA A 90 5.52 11.21 6.14
C ALA A 90 5.69 12.73 6.04
N GLN A 91 6.74 13.30 6.65
CA GLN A 91 7.04 14.74 6.54
C GLN A 91 7.39 15.15 5.10
N LEU A 92 8.11 14.28 4.35
CA LEU A 92 8.39 14.51 2.94
C LEU A 92 7.10 14.52 2.12
N ALA A 93 6.21 13.56 2.35
CA ALA A 93 4.92 13.47 1.66
C ALA A 93 4.02 14.69 1.92
N ILE A 94 3.94 15.17 3.16
CA ILE A 94 3.24 16.42 3.50
C ILE A 94 3.82 17.60 2.73
N SER A 95 5.15 17.72 2.66
CA SER A 95 5.81 18.80 1.93
C SER A 95 5.51 18.73 0.43
N ASP A 96 5.59 17.56 -0.17
CA ASP A 96 5.36 17.33 -1.61
C ASP A 96 3.87 17.51 -1.98
N SER A 97 2.96 17.21 -1.06
CA SER A 97 1.51 17.34 -1.25
C SER A 97 0.98 18.75 -1.11
N GLY A 98 1.80 19.72 -0.66
CA GLY A 98 1.39 21.11 -0.43
C GLY A 98 0.63 21.32 0.89
N SER A 99 0.74 20.43 1.87
CA SER A 99 0.35 20.48 3.29
C SER A 99 -1.02 21.08 3.70
N SER A 100 -1.91 21.36 2.76
CA SER A 100 -3.17 22.09 3.03
C SER A 100 -4.43 21.19 3.05
N SER A 101 -4.33 19.90 2.70
CA SER A 101 -5.49 19.02 2.62
C SER A 101 -5.73 18.21 3.88
N ILE A 102 -4.67 17.84 4.59
CA ILE A 102 -4.75 17.05 5.82
C ILE A 102 -3.94 17.69 6.96
N THR A 103 -4.35 17.38 8.17
CA THR A 103 -3.53 17.51 9.39
C THR A 103 -3.21 16.09 9.85
N LEU A 104 -1.93 15.70 9.76
CA LEU A 104 -1.42 14.42 10.20
C LEU A 104 -1.02 14.50 11.66
N MET A 105 -1.50 13.60 12.50
CA MET A 105 -1.15 13.43 13.91
C MET A 105 -0.34 12.13 14.03
N ILE A 106 0.84 12.18 14.63
CA ILE A 106 1.75 11.03 14.73
C ILE A 106 1.94 10.65 16.19
N GLU A 107 1.61 9.41 16.52
CA GLU A 107 1.76 8.82 17.85
C GLU A 107 2.76 7.66 17.82
N ASP A 108 3.49 7.48 18.93
CA ASP A 108 4.41 6.36 19.12
C ASP A 108 3.68 5.15 19.72
N ASP A 109 3.72 4.01 19.04
CA ASP A 109 3.20 2.75 19.59
C ASP A 109 4.20 2.03 20.51
N HIS A 110 5.39 2.59 20.72
CA HIS A 110 6.46 1.97 21.51
C HIS A 110 6.74 0.51 21.15
N SER A 111 6.41 0.10 19.91
CA SER A 111 6.42 -1.28 19.43
C SER A 111 5.58 -2.23 20.31
N SER A 112 4.51 -1.72 20.93
CA SER A 112 3.63 -2.40 21.89
C SER A 112 2.18 -2.41 21.40
N PRO A 113 1.47 -3.57 21.51
CA PRO A 113 0.06 -3.65 21.14
C PRO A 113 -0.84 -2.72 21.94
N ASP A 114 -0.57 -2.57 23.25
CA ASP A 114 -1.38 -1.73 24.14
C ASP A 114 -1.20 -0.24 23.82
N ALA A 115 0.02 0.19 23.57
CA ALA A 115 0.30 1.56 23.15
C ALA A 115 -0.30 1.87 21.77
N ALA A 116 -0.27 0.91 20.84
CA ALA A 116 -0.93 1.07 19.54
C ALA A 116 -2.46 1.26 19.68
N ALA A 117 -3.10 0.54 20.61
CA ALA A 117 -4.52 0.73 20.90
C ALA A 117 -4.81 2.10 21.51
N GLN A 118 -3.97 2.57 22.45
CA GLN A 118 -4.08 3.89 23.07
C GLN A 118 -3.90 5.01 22.07
N ALA A 119 -2.88 4.90 21.20
CA ALA A 119 -2.62 5.84 20.12
C ALA A 119 -3.83 5.95 19.17
N ALA A 120 -4.39 4.81 18.73
CA ALA A 120 -5.58 4.81 17.89
C ALA A 120 -6.78 5.50 18.56
N GLN A 121 -7.01 5.22 19.85
CA GLN A 121 -8.09 5.86 20.61
C GLN A 121 -7.88 7.37 20.73
N ALA A 122 -6.67 7.82 21.01
CA ALA A 122 -6.32 9.24 21.11
C ALA A 122 -6.55 9.96 19.78
N GLU A 123 -6.01 9.42 18.67
CA GLU A 123 -6.17 9.98 17.33
C GLU A 123 -7.63 10.06 16.89
N LEU A 124 -8.41 8.99 17.14
CA LEU A 124 -9.85 8.95 16.84
C LEU A 124 -10.63 9.94 17.71
N GLY A 125 -10.29 10.06 19.00
CA GLY A 125 -10.85 11.06 19.90
C GLY A 125 -10.52 12.49 19.48
N ALA A 126 -9.35 12.68 18.87
CA ALA A 126 -8.96 13.94 18.23
C ALA A 126 -9.64 14.16 16.86
N GLY A 127 -10.50 13.25 16.39
CA GLY A 127 -11.25 13.40 15.14
C GLY A 127 -10.56 12.88 13.89
N ALA A 128 -9.60 11.95 14.01
CA ALA A 128 -9.02 11.28 12.86
C ALA A 128 -10.09 10.55 12.05
N GLN A 129 -10.08 10.76 10.75
CA GLN A 129 -10.99 10.11 9.79
C GLN A 129 -10.37 8.89 9.13
N LEU A 130 -9.07 8.71 9.26
CA LEU A 130 -8.26 7.59 8.77
C LEU A 130 -7.11 7.38 9.74
N ILE A 131 -6.74 6.12 10.00
CA ILE A 131 -5.54 5.74 10.75
C ILE A 131 -4.53 5.13 9.77
N LEU A 132 -3.31 5.62 9.76
CA LEU A 132 -2.16 5.06 9.06
C LEU A 132 -1.25 4.30 10.04
N GLY A 133 -0.78 3.11 9.67
CA GLY A 133 -0.10 2.22 10.61
C GLY A 133 -1.07 1.34 11.40
N PRO A 134 -0.60 0.62 12.44
CA PRO A 134 0.80 0.41 12.81
C PRO A 134 1.61 -0.48 11.84
N VAL A 135 2.88 -0.74 12.20
CA VAL A 135 3.77 -1.61 11.41
C VAL A 135 3.62 -3.07 11.80
N PHE A 136 3.57 -3.38 13.11
CA PHE A 136 3.55 -4.75 13.60
C PHE A 136 2.14 -5.32 13.70
N ALA A 137 1.97 -6.59 13.32
CA ALA A 137 0.66 -7.26 13.27
C ALA A 137 -0.09 -7.22 14.61
N SER A 138 0.61 -7.38 15.73
CA SER A 138 0.03 -7.29 17.07
C SER A 138 -0.55 -5.90 17.36
N GLY A 139 0.17 -4.85 16.97
CA GLY A 139 -0.32 -3.47 17.05
C GLY A 139 -1.53 -3.23 16.16
N VAL A 140 -1.52 -3.77 14.93
CA VAL A 140 -2.67 -3.67 14.00
C VAL A 140 -3.93 -4.31 14.61
N ARG A 141 -3.80 -5.52 15.19
CA ARG A 141 -4.95 -6.18 15.87
C ARG A 141 -5.54 -5.31 16.97
N SER A 142 -4.68 -4.72 17.80
CA SER A 142 -5.13 -3.90 18.93
C SER A 142 -5.73 -2.56 18.47
N ALA A 143 -5.06 -1.84 17.57
CA ALA A 143 -5.51 -0.54 17.06
C ALA A 143 -6.79 -0.65 16.20
N SER A 144 -6.93 -1.73 15.42
CA SER A 144 -8.08 -1.94 14.53
C SER A 144 -9.41 -2.08 15.27
N ALA A 145 -9.40 -2.55 16.53
CA ALA A 145 -10.60 -2.61 17.34
C ALA A 145 -11.18 -1.22 17.62
N ALA A 146 -10.33 -0.23 17.93
CA ALA A 146 -10.73 1.17 18.12
C ALA A 146 -11.23 1.79 16.82
N ALA A 147 -10.49 1.60 15.72
CA ALA A 147 -10.87 2.11 14.41
C ALA A 147 -12.24 1.57 13.94
N LYS A 148 -12.46 0.27 14.09
CA LYS A 148 -13.74 -0.39 13.78
C LYS A 148 -14.88 0.15 14.62
N SER A 149 -14.68 0.33 15.93
CA SER A 149 -15.69 0.89 16.83
C SER A 149 -16.08 2.32 16.48
N ALA A 150 -15.13 3.11 15.94
CA ALA A 150 -15.35 4.46 15.47
C ALA A 150 -15.88 4.52 14.02
N GLY A 151 -16.02 3.38 13.33
CA GLY A 151 -16.40 3.33 11.93
C GLY A 151 -15.40 4.00 10.99
N LYS A 152 -14.09 4.01 11.36
CA LYS A 152 -13.02 4.64 10.57
C LYS A 152 -12.10 3.60 9.96
N PRO A 153 -11.66 3.78 8.70
CA PRO A 153 -10.72 2.86 8.06
C PRO A 153 -9.31 3.01 8.62
N MET A 154 -8.53 1.95 8.41
CA MET A 154 -7.13 1.87 8.75
C MET A 154 -6.32 1.40 7.53
N ILE A 155 -5.15 2.02 7.31
CA ILE A 155 -4.13 1.55 6.34
C ILE A 155 -2.89 1.18 7.15
N ALA A 156 -2.73 -0.12 7.43
CA ALA A 156 -1.62 -0.65 8.21
C ALA A 156 -0.43 -1.05 7.33
N PHE A 157 0.77 -1.13 7.92
CA PHE A 157 2.02 -1.45 7.21
C PHE A 157 2.49 -2.89 7.43
N SER A 158 1.68 -3.72 8.07
CA SER A 158 2.02 -5.11 8.34
C SER A 158 2.08 -5.97 7.08
N THR A 159 3.00 -6.93 7.06
CA THR A 159 3.08 -7.99 6.04
C THR A 159 2.24 -9.22 6.37
N ASP A 160 1.69 -9.30 7.60
CA ASP A 160 0.85 -10.40 8.06
C ASP A 160 -0.59 -10.21 7.57
N VAL A 161 -0.99 -10.99 6.56
CA VAL A 161 -2.32 -10.90 5.97
C VAL A 161 -3.44 -11.33 6.92
N SER A 162 -3.13 -12.00 8.03
CA SER A 162 -4.14 -12.41 9.03
C SER A 162 -4.77 -11.23 9.76
N VAL A 163 -4.18 -10.03 9.67
CA VAL A 163 -4.73 -8.80 10.25
C VAL A 163 -5.51 -7.96 9.25
N ALA A 164 -5.52 -8.36 7.97
CA ALA A 164 -6.36 -7.72 6.95
C ALA A 164 -7.84 -8.02 7.19
N ALA A 165 -8.69 -7.03 6.97
CA ALA A 165 -10.14 -7.19 7.06
C ALA A 165 -10.83 -6.04 6.30
N PRO A 166 -12.13 -6.15 6.01
CA PRO A 166 -12.88 -4.99 5.53
C PRO A 166 -12.73 -3.79 6.48
N GLY A 167 -12.21 -2.67 5.93
CA GLY A 167 -11.89 -1.47 6.70
C GLY A 167 -10.48 -1.45 7.32
N VAL A 168 -9.72 -2.55 7.26
CA VAL A 168 -8.30 -2.61 7.66
C VAL A 168 -7.49 -3.06 6.45
N TYR A 169 -6.85 -2.12 5.79
CA TYR A 169 -6.12 -2.32 4.55
C TYR A 169 -4.62 -2.42 4.82
N LEU A 170 -3.94 -3.36 4.17
CA LEU A 170 -2.49 -3.50 4.30
C LEU A 170 -1.80 -2.80 3.14
N LEU A 171 -1.07 -1.73 3.40
CA LEU A 171 -0.13 -1.14 2.46
C LEU A 171 1.26 -1.67 2.76
N SER A 172 1.62 -2.80 2.15
CA SER A 172 2.87 -3.49 2.45
C SER A 172 3.40 -4.26 1.24
N PHE A 173 4.58 -4.82 1.37
CA PHE A 173 5.16 -5.74 0.39
C PHE A 173 4.78 -7.17 0.78
N LEU A 174 3.56 -7.58 0.41
CA LEU A 174 3.02 -8.88 0.78
C LEU A 174 3.74 -10.02 0.04
N ILE A 175 4.06 -11.08 0.77
CA ILE A 175 4.72 -12.28 0.23
C ILE A 175 3.91 -12.88 -0.92
N GLN A 176 2.59 -12.89 -0.79
CA GLN A 176 1.65 -13.38 -1.80
C GLN A 176 1.81 -12.67 -3.15
N GLY A 177 2.03 -11.36 -3.14
CA GLY A 177 2.24 -10.57 -4.36
C GLY A 177 3.51 -10.99 -5.10
N TYR A 178 4.60 -11.24 -4.37
CA TYR A 178 5.84 -11.75 -4.95
C TYR A 178 5.65 -13.13 -5.59
N VAL A 179 5.03 -14.04 -4.87
CA VAL A 179 4.79 -15.40 -5.36
C VAL A 179 3.90 -15.40 -6.60
N ASP A 180 2.80 -14.66 -6.56
CA ASP A 180 1.86 -14.54 -7.68
C ASP A 180 2.56 -14.03 -8.95
N ARG A 181 3.37 -12.98 -8.80
CA ARG A 181 4.07 -12.34 -9.91
C ARG A 181 5.11 -13.24 -10.55
N ILE A 182 5.96 -13.88 -9.72
CA ILE A 182 7.04 -14.72 -10.27
C ILE A 182 6.51 -15.99 -10.90
N LEU A 183 5.51 -16.64 -10.29
CA LEU A 183 4.92 -17.84 -10.85
C LEU A 183 4.14 -17.55 -12.14
N GLN A 184 3.34 -16.46 -12.16
CA GLN A 184 2.65 -16.03 -13.38
C GLN A 184 3.63 -15.79 -14.52
N TYR A 185 4.77 -15.12 -14.25
CA TYR A 185 5.80 -14.86 -15.24
C TYR A 185 6.45 -16.16 -15.72
N ALA A 186 6.81 -17.06 -14.82
CA ALA A 186 7.42 -18.35 -15.17
C ALA A 186 6.49 -19.18 -16.08
N VAL A 187 5.20 -19.25 -15.74
CA VAL A 187 4.18 -19.94 -16.55
C VAL A 187 4.03 -19.29 -17.93
N SER A 188 3.98 -17.98 -18.01
CA SER A 188 3.90 -17.24 -19.28
C SER A 188 5.16 -17.45 -20.17
N ASN A 189 6.27 -17.86 -19.55
CA ASN A 189 7.51 -18.24 -20.26
C ASN A 189 7.68 -19.75 -20.38
N GLY A 190 6.58 -20.49 -20.41
CA GLY A 190 6.53 -21.91 -20.76
C GLY A 190 6.89 -22.89 -19.64
N LYS A 191 7.09 -22.43 -18.39
CA LYS A 191 7.34 -23.31 -17.24
C LYS A 191 6.04 -23.93 -16.78
N LYS A 192 6.00 -25.27 -16.61
CA LYS A 192 4.79 -26.04 -16.27
C LYS A 192 4.97 -26.95 -15.05
N SER A 193 6.21 -27.28 -14.71
CA SER A 193 6.56 -28.19 -13.62
C SER A 193 7.57 -27.54 -12.68
N PHE A 194 7.28 -27.59 -11.40
CA PHE A 194 8.02 -26.84 -10.39
C PHE A 194 8.47 -27.71 -9.23
N ALA A 195 9.60 -27.36 -8.62
CA ALA A 195 9.95 -27.75 -7.28
C ALA A 195 9.87 -26.53 -6.35
N VAL A 196 9.61 -26.78 -5.06
CA VAL A 196 9.62 -25.79 -4.02
C VAL A 196 10.57 -26.24 -2.93
N MET A 197 11.57 -25.41 -2.56
CA MET A 197 12.52 -25.68 -1.50
C MET A 197 12.43 -24.58 -0.45
N THR A 198 11.84 -24.88 0.70
CA THR A 198 11.31 -23.91 1.66
C THR A 198 12.02 -23.99 3.01
N PRO A 199 12.49 -22.86 3.60
CA PRO A 199 12.92 -22.83 4.99
C PRO A 199 11.73 -23.04 5.94
N GLN A 200 11.98 -23.73 7.06
CA GLN A 200 10.99 -23.96 8.12
C GLN A 200 10.88 -22.72 9.03
N ASN A 201 10.31 -21.65 8.48
CA ASN A 201 9.98 -20.43 9.20
C ASN A 201 8.67 -19.83 8.64
N ASP A 202 8.13 -18.79 9.28
CA ASP A 202 6.85 -18.20 8.91
C ASP A 202 6.85 -17.65 7.48
N TYR A 203 7.95 -16.99 7.07
CA TYR A 203 8.08 -16.49 5.70
C TYR A 203 8.03 -17.60 4.65
N GLY A 204 8.80 -18.66 4.87
CA GLY A 204 8.83 -19.82 3.99
C GLY A 204 7.47 -20.52 3.93
N ASN A 205 6.82 -20.71 5.08
CA ASN A 205 5.49 -21.33 5.14
C ASN A 205 4.46 -20.55 4.30
N VAL A 206 4.33 -19.25 4.52
CA VAL A 206 3.40 -18.38 3.78
C VAL A 206 3.70 -18.40 2.28
N ALA A 207 4.99 -18.35 1.90
CA ALA A 207 5.40 -18.36 0.50
C ALA A 207 5.10 -19.71 -0.19
N ALA A 208 5.38 -20.83 0.49
CA ALA A 208 5.13 -22.18 -0.06
C ALA A 208 3.64 -22.46 -0.19
N ASP A 209 2.85 -22.12 0.81
CA ASP A 209 1.40 -22.30 0.78
C ASP A 209 0.79 -21.46 -0.35
N ARG A 210 1.18 -20.19 -0.49
CA ARG A 210 0.75 -19.36 -1.61
C ARG A 210 1.19 -19.90 -2.97
N PHE A 211 2.41 -20.41 -3.06
CA PHE A 211 2.91 -21.01 -4.31
C PHE A 211 2.05 -22.22 -4.73
N GLN A 212 1.70 -23.08 -3.76
CA GLN A 212 0.86 -24.25 -4.00
C GLN A 212 -0.54 -23.86 -4.50
N ASP A 213 -1.19 -22.91 -3.80
CA ASP A 213 -2.51 -22.40 -4.17
C ASP A 213 -2.50 -21.79 -5.58
N ARG A 214 -1.47 -20.98 -5.84
CA ARG A 214 -1.35 -20.32 -7.13
C ARG A 214 -1.01 -21.29 -8.27
N ALA A 215 -0.16 -22.29 -8.02
CA ALA A 215 0.14 -23.35 -8.97
C ALA A 215 -1.12 -24.14 -9.35
N GLN A 216 -1.95 -24.48 -8.37
CA GLN A 216 -3.23 -25.12 -8.60
C GLN A 216 -4.15 -24.25 -9.47
N SER A 217 -4.27 -22.96 -9.17
CA SER A 217 -5.11 -22.01 -9.92
C SER A 217 -4.64 -21.81 -11.38
N LEU A 218 -3.35 -21.97 -11.63
CA LEU A 218 -2.73 -21.87 -12.96
C LEU A 218 -2.66 -23.23 -13.68
N ASN A 219 -3.14 -24.30 -13.05
CA ASN A 219 -3.11 -25.68 -13.56
C ASN A 219 -1.68 -26.12 -13.95
N VAL A 220 -0.70 -25.85 -13.07
CA VAL A 220 0.69 -26.29 -13.22
C VAL A 220 1.09 -27.21 -12.08
N GLN A 221 2.10 -28.06 -12.32
CA GLN A 221 2.48 -29.13 -11.42
C GLN A 221 3.56 -28.70 -10.42
N VAL A 222 3.40 -29.04 -9.14
CA VAL A 222 4.46 -29.03 -8.14
C VAL A 222 4.91 -30.48 -7.91
N VAL A 223 6.08 -30.82 -8.44
CA VAL A 223 6.63 -32.20 -8.42
C VAL A 223 7.16 -32.56 -7.04
N VAL A 224 7.84 -31.63 -6.39
CA VAL A 224 8.35 -31.78 -5.02
C VAL A 224 8.22 -30.47 -4.26
N ASN A 225 7.78 -30.57 -3.00
CA ASN A 225 7.79 -29.48 -2.03
C ASN A 225 8.57 -29.99 -0.82
N THR A 226 9.82 -29.57 -0.71
CA THR A 226 10.72 -29.97 0.37
C THR A 226 10.95 -28.81 1.34
N ARG A 227 11.05 -29.16 2.63
CA ARG A 227 11.27 -28.17 3.71
C ARG A 227 12.57 -28.51 4.44
N TYR A 228 13.30 -27.47 4.90
CA TYR A 228 14.54 -27.65 5.63
C TYR A 228 14.62 -26.72 6.84
N ALA A 229 15.18 -27.22 7.92
CA ALA A 229 15.55 -26.40 9.06
C ALA A 229 16.82 -25.58 8.75
N SER A 230 17.04 -24.50 9.50
CA SER A 230 18.25 -23.68 9.37
C SER A 230 19.52 -24.56 9.49
N GLY A 231 20.45 -24.41 8.55
CA GLY A 231 21.66 -25.22 8.45
C GLY A 231 21.48 -26.62 7.85
N GLN A 232 20.28 -27.05 7.48
CA GLN A 232 20.00 -28.40 6.95
C GLN A 232 19.55 -28.44 5.48
N MET A 233 19.93 -27.46 4.69
CA MET A 233 19.49 -27.32 3.30
C MET A 233 20.06 -28.39 2.35
N ALA A 234 21.13 -29.10 2.71
CA ALA A 234 21.77 -30.09 1.84
C ALA A 234 20.82 -31.26 1.48
N GLY A 235 20.05 -31.77 2.46
CA GLY A 235 19.08 -32.86 2.20
C GLY A 235 17.96 -32.42 1.27
N ALA A 236 17.46 -31.21 1.41
CA ALA A 236 16.44 -30.64 0.53
C ALA A 236 16.98 -30.43 -0.89
N ALA A 237 18.22 -29.94 -1.03
CA ALA A 237 18.88 -29.80 -2.33
C ALA A 237 19.04 -31.16 -3.06
N GLN A 238 19.36 -32.23 -2.33
CA GLN A 238 19.44 -33.58 -2.90
C GLN A 238 18.07 -34.10 -3.37
N GLN A 239 16.98 -33.83 -2.62
CA GLN A 239 15.63 -34.19 -3.05
C GLN A 239 15.25 -33.46 -4.35
N VAL A 240 15.60 -32.17 -4.48
CA VAL A 240 15.39 -31.43 -5.72
C VAL A 240 16.24 -32.00 -6.87
N ALA A 241 17.51 -32.32 -6.61
CA ALA A 241 18.40 -32.92 -7.60
C ALA A 241 17.86 -34.24 -8.16
N ALA A 242 17.22 -35.07 -7.31
CA ALA A 242 16.64 -36.34 -7.72
C ALA A 242 15.49 -36.19 -8.74
N VAL A 243 14.83 -35.05 -8.79
CA VAL A 243 13.70 -34.74 -9.70
C VAL A 243 14.03 -33.68 -10.74
N GLN A 244 15.27 -33.20 -10.85
CA GLN A 244 15.60 -32.05 -11.69
C GLN A 244 15.28 -32.25 -13.18
N GLY A 245 15.26 -33.48 -13.68
CA GLY A 245 14.84 -33.80 -15.06
C GLY A 245 13.32 -33.73 -15.28
N GLN A 246 12.52 -33.54 -14.22
CA GLN A 246 11.07 -33.49 -14.25
C GLN A 246 10.52 -32.07 -13.95
N ILE A 247 11.40 -31.11 -13.65
CA ILE A 247 11.02 -29.75 -13.29
C ILE A 247 11.62 -28.72 -14.25
N ASP A 248 10.85 -27.69 -14.55
CA ASP A 248 11.28 -26.54 -15.35
C ASP A 248 11.89 -25.45 -14.50
N ALA A 249 11.50 -25.34 -13.21
CA ALA A 249 12.00 -24.34 -12.29
C ALA A 249 11.91 -24.75 -10.82
N LEU A 250 12.75 -24.15 -10.00
CA LEU A 250 12.80 -24.30 -8.54
C LEU A 250 12.50 -22.96 -7.84
N PHE A 251 11.44 -22.92 -7.05
CA PHE A 251 11.10 -21.78 -6.21
C PHE A 251 11.76 -21.89 -4.84
N ILE A 252 12.45 -20.81 -4.42
CA ILE A 252 13.23 -20.75 -3.18
C ILE A 252 12.89 -19.48 -2.43
N PRO A 253 11.90 -19.49 -1.52
CA PRO A 253 11.53 -18.34 -0.69
C PRO A 253 12.47 -18.21 0.53
N GLU A 254 13.74 -17.94 0.29
CA GLU A 254 14.74 -17.83 1.35
C GLU A 254 15.19 -16.38 1.53
N GLN A 255 15.49 -16.00 2.77
CA GLN A 255 16.03 -14.70 3.13
C GLN A 255 17.46 -14.52 2.61
N ALA A 256 17.84 -13.28 2.32
CA ALA A 256 19.12 -12.95 1.69
C ALA A 256 20.35 -13.42 2.49
N ASP A 257 20.28 -13.43 3.81
CA ASP A 257 21.37 -13.86 4.70
C ASP A 257 21.65 -15.37 4.65
N ALA A 258 20.63 -16.20 4.43
CA ALA A 258 20.76 -17.64 4.31
C ALA A 258 21.05 -18.12 2.87
N MET A 259 20.79 -17.27 1.86
CA MET A 259 20.97 -17.63 0.44
C MET A 259 22.37 -18.11 0.05
N PRO A 260 23.49 -17.60 0.60
CA PRO A 260 24.82 -18.15 0.30
C PRO A 260 24.95 -19.63 0.64
N ALA A 261 24.39 -20.08 1.78
CA ALA A 261 24.40 -21.47 2.18
C ALA A 261 23.48 -22.34 1.29
N VAL A 262 22.30 -21.82 0.95
CA VAL A 262 21.38 -22.49 0.02
C VAL A 262 22.00 -22.66 -1.37
N ALA A 263 22.60 -21.61 -1.92
CA ALA A 263 23.29 -21.66 -3.21
C ALA A 263 24.46 -22.66 -3.21
N SER A 264 25.23 -22.71 -2.11
CA SER A 264 26.28 -23.72 -1.95
C SER A 264 25.72 -25.13 -1.95
N ALA A 265 24.64 -25.41 -1.21
CA ALA A 265 24.01 -26.71 -1.14
C ALA A 265 23.45 -27.17 -2.52
N LEU A 266 22.82 -26.26 -3.26
CA LEU A 266 22.33 -26.51 -4.63
C LEU A 266 23.49 -26.79 -5.60
N GLY A 267 24.60 -26.06 -5.48
CA GLY A 267 25.82 -26.30 -6.27
C GLY A 267 26.45 -27.67 -5.98
N GLN A 268 26.56 -28.07 -4.71
CA GLN A 268 27.06 -29.39 -4.31
C GLN A 268 26.17 -30.53 -4.79
N ALA A 269 24.84 -30.33 -4.81
CA ALA A 269 23.87 -31.29 -5.34
C ALA A 269 23.77 -31.23 -6.88
N SER A 270 24.54 -30.37 -7.55
CA SER A 270 24.54 -30.17 -9.00
C SER A 270 23.16 -29.85 -9.59
N VAL A 271 22.32 -29.13 -8.85
CA VAL A 271 20.99 -28.70 -9.32
C VAL A 271 21.15 -27.65 -10.40
N LYS A 272 20.63 -27.93 -11.59
CA LYS A 272 20.65 -27.05 -12.77
C LYS A 272 19.24 -26.90 -13.30
N THR A 273 18.56 -25.87 -12.89
CA THR A 273 17.21 -25.50 -13.34
C THR A 273 17.03 -23.98 -13.22
N GLN A 274 15.92 -23.43 -13.73
CA GLN A 274 15.60 -22.04 -13.52
C GLN A 274 15.26 -21.78 -12.05
N PHE A 275 16.04 -20.96 -11.34
CA PHE A 275 15.73 -20.57 -9.98
C PHE A 275 14.75 -19.38 -9.96
N LEU A 276 13.78 -19.45 -9.06
CA LEU A 276 12.75 -18.46 -8.86
C LEU A 276 12.76 -17.99 -7.40
N GLY A 277 12.71 -16.67 -7.18
CA GLY A 277 12.72 -16.07 -5.85
C GLY A 277 11.74 -14.93 -5.67
N THR A 278 11.80 -14.33 -4.51
CA THR A 278 10.99 -13.19 -4.10
C THR A 278 11.82 -11.93 -3.97
N GLY A 279 11.19 -10.79 -3.65
CA GLY A 279 11.84 -9.48 -3.55
C GLY A 279 12.99 -9.38 -2.53
N VAL A 280 13.08 -10.31 -1.59
CA VAL A 280 14.21 -10.38 -0.63
C VAL A 280 15.54 -10.76 -1.30
N TRP A 281 15.51 -11.25 -2.55
CA TRP A 281 16.72 -11.53 -3.34
C TRP A 281 17.35 -10.27 -3.95
N ASN A 282 16.66 -9.13 -3.91
CA ASN A 282 17.22 -7.85 -4.33
C ASN A 282 18.22 -7.30 -3.28
N ASP A 283 19.22 -8.08 -2.99
CA ASP A 283 20.24 -7.85 -1.97
C ASP A 283 21.64 -8.22 -2.53
N PRO A 284 22.66 -7.41 -2.33
CA PRO A 284 24.02 -7.69 -2.83
C PRO A 284 24.58 -9.06 -2.43
N ARG A 285 24.15 -9.64 -1.29
CA ARG A 285 24.55 -10.97 -0.83
C ARG A 285 24.00 -12.08 -1.72
N VAL A 286 22.89 -11.85 -2.41
CA VAL A 286 22.28 -12.80 -3.35
C VAL A 286 22.73 -12.51 -4.78
N LEU A 287 22.70 -11.23 -5.18
CA LEU A 287 22.99 -10.81 -6.56
C LEU A 287 24.41 -11.17 -7.00
N LYS A 288 25.36 -11.27 -6.07
CA LYS A 288 26.77 -11.60 -6.35
C LYS A 288 27.09 -13.10 -6.32
N LEU A 289 26.10 -13.96 -6.03
CA LEU A 289 26.34 -15.41 -5.96
C LEU A 289 26.45 -16.01 -7.39
N PRO A 290 27.55 -16.69 -7.73
CA PRO A 290 27.73 -17.29 -9.06
C PRO A 290 26.62 -18.30 -9.42
N GLN A 291 26.15 -19.09 -8.43
CA GLN A 291 25.11 -20.08 -8.63
C GLN A 291 23.73 -19.46 -8.93
N MET A 292 23.55 -18.19 -8.57
CA MET A 292 22.27 -17.50 -8.76
C MET A 292 22.22 -16.70 -10.06
N GLN A 293 23.30 -16.68 -10.85
CA GLN A 293 23.31 -15.98 -12.14
C GLN A 293 22.23 -16.58 -13.07
N GLY A 294 21.44 -15.72 -13.70
CA GLY A 294 20.29 -16.12 -14.51
C GLY A 294 19.00 -16.39 -13.73
N ALA A 295 19.02 -16.43 -12.40
CA ALA A 295 17.83 -16.64 -11.58
C ALA A 295 16.84 -15.47 -11.71
N TRP A 296 15.55 -15.77 -11.60
CA TRP A 296 14.46 -14.79 -11.69
C TRP A 296 13.85 -14.53 -10.33
N PHE A 297 13.50 -13.28 -10.05
CA PHE A 297 12.75 -12.92 -8.85
C PHE A 297 11.82 -11.73 -9.12
N SER A 298 10.74 -11.66 -8.37
CA SER A 298 9.81 -10.53 -8.45
C SER A 298 10.14 -9.52 -7.36
N ALA A 299 10.21 -8.24 -7.73
CA ALA A 299 10.45 -7.13 -6.81
C ALA A 299 9.83 -5.83 -7.34
N PRO A 300 9.61 -4.81 -6.49
CA PRO A 300 9.38 -3.47 -6.99
C PRO A 300 10.55 -3.01 -7.89
N ASP A 301 10.26 -2.18 -8.89
CA ASP A 301 11.30 -1.53 -9.67
C ASP A 301 12.04 -0.52 -8.78
N ASN A 302 13.38 -0.58 -8.77
CA ASN A 302 14.18 0.29 -7.91
C ASN A 302 14.11 1.77 -8.30
N SER A 303 13.79 2.10 -9.55
CA SER A 303 13.82 3.49 -10.06
C SER A 303 12.95 4.44 -9.22
N GLY A 304 11.79 3.98 -8.77
CA GLY A 304 10.90 4.76 -7.93
C GLY A 304 11.46 4.96 -6.52
N PHE A 305 12.01 3.89 -5.92
CA PHE A 305 12.68 3.99 -4.63
C PHE A 305 13.92 4.90 -4.69
N ASP A 306 14.74 4.79 -5.74
CA ASP A 306 15.93 5.61 -5.90
C ASP A 306 15.58 7.10 -6.02
N ALA A 307 14.55 7.44 -6.78
CA ALA A 307 14.04 8.80 -6.87
C ALA A 307 13.50 9.34 -5.53
N PHE A 308 12.82 8.50 -4.77
CA PHE A 308 12.38 8.83 -3.40
C PHE A 308 13.60 9.03 -2.47
N ALA A 309 14.56 8.11 -2.49
CA ALA A 309 15.74 8.13 -1.63
C ALA A 309 16.59 9.38 -1.85
N LEU A 310 16.76 9.83 -3.11
CA LEU A 310 17.45 11.08 -3.42
C LEU A 310 16.78 12.29 -2.75
N ARG A 311 15.46 12.42 -2.83
CA ARG A 311 14.71 13.52 -2.20
C ARG A 311 14.76 13.44 -0.68
N TYR A 312 14.62 12.22 -0.14
CA TYR A 312 14.72 11.96 1.29
C TYR A 312 16.09 12.38 1.82
N LYS A 313 17.17 11.92 1.18
CA LYS A 313 18.54 12.23 1.55
C LYS A 313 18.85 13.73 1.48
N ALA A 314 18.36 14.39 0.44
CA ALA A 314 18.50 15.84 0.29
C ALA A 314 17.86 16.64 1.44
N LYS A 315 16.74 16.11 1.99
CA LYS A 315 16.00 16.80 3.08
C LYS A 315 16.50 16.42 4.48
N PHE A 316 16.87 15.16 4.70
CA PHE A 316 17.15 14.63 6.05
C PHE A 316 18.62 14.25 6.27
N ASN A 317 19.46 14.39 5.24
CA ASN A 317 20.88 14.01 5.26
C ASN A 317 21.15 12.58 5.77
N SER A 318 20.23 11.67 5.44
CA SER A 318 20.30 10.24 5.81
C SER A 318 19.64 9.37 4.74
N GLU A 319 20.01 8.10 4.66
CA GLU A 319 19.36 7.14 3.75
C GLU A 319 18.03 6.67 4.37
N PRO A 320 16.96 6.52 3.56
CA PRO A 320 15.69 5.98 4.06
C PRO A 320 15.75 4.47 4.26
N ALA A 321 15.09 3.96 5.28
CA ALA A 321 14.75 2.55 5.34
C ALA A 321 13.81 2.17 4.18
N ARG A 322 13.89 0.90 3.71
CA ARG A 322 13.04 0.44 2.58
C ARG A 322 11.54 0.64 2.83
N LEU A 323 11.11 0.45 4.09
CA LEU A 323 9.71 0.62 4.49
C LEU A 323 9.23 2.09 4.53
N ALA A 324 10.13 3.06 4.44
CA ALA A 324 9.78 4.47 4.50
C ALA A 324 8.85 4.89 3.34
N THR A 325 8.97 4.26 2.16
CA THR A 325 8.06 4.50 1.03
C THR A 325 6.61 4.20 1.35
N LEU A 326 6.34 3.23 2.25
CA LEU A 326 4.96 2.89 2.64
C LEU A 326 4.30 4.06 3.37
N ALA A 327 5.03 4.72 4.28
CA ALA A 327 4.54 5.91 4.97
C ALA A 327 4.36 7.09 4.00
N TYR A 328 5.32 7.29 3.08
CA TYR A 328 5.22 8.31 2.04
C TYR A 328 3.97 8.09 1.16
N ASP A 329 3.76 6.87 0.67
CA ASP A 329 2.62 6.50 -0.18
C ASP A 329 1.28 6.66 0.55
N ALA A 330 1.21 6.21 1.82
CA ALA A 330 -0.01 6.30 2.63
C ALA A 330 -0.42 7.77 2.88
N VAL A 331 0.53 8.64 3.23
CA VAL A 331 0.26 10.06 3.45
C VAL A 331 -0.10 10.77 2.15
N THR A 332 0.60 10.46 1.05
CA THR A 332 0.30 10.99 -0.29
C THR A 332 -1.11 10.60 -0.73
N LEU A 333 -1.49 9.33 -0.53
CA LEU A 333 -2.83 8.83 -0.80
C LEU A 333 -3.88 9.54 0.04
N ALA A 334 -3.67 9.65 1.36
CA ALA A 334 -4.58 10.34 2.26
C ALA A 334 -4.79 11.81 1.85
N ALA A 335 -3.71 12.52 1.52
CA ALA A 335 -3.77 13.89 1.05
C ALA A 335 -4.50 14.01 -0.30
N ALA A 336 -4.32 13.06 -1.22
CA ALA A 336 -4.99 13.05 -2.52
C ALA A 336 -6.49 12.81 -2.39
N LEU A 337 -6.90 11.84 -1.57
CA LEU A 337 -8.32 11.55 -1.32
C LEU A 337 -9.02 12.71 -0.58
N ALA A 338 -8.36 13.32 0.40
CA ALA A 338 -8.90 14.49 1.10
C ALA A 338 -9.11 15.68 0.15
N ARG A 339 -8.22 15.91 -0.82
CA ARG A 339 -8.41 16.95 -1.86
C ARG A 339 -9.57 16.66 -2.80
N GLY A 340 -9.89 15.40 -3.03
CA GLY A 340 -11.04 15.00 -3.86
C GLY A 340 -12.38 15.47 -3.28
N GLY A 341 -12.42 15.85 -2.01
CA GLY A 341 -13.57 16.41 -1.31
C GLY A 341 -14.61 15.36 -0.91
N GLY A 342 -15.69 15.85 -0.32
CA GLY A 342 -16.79 15.03 0.17
C GLY A 342 -16.75 14.79 1.68
N PRO A 343 -17.88 14.36 2.26
CA PRO A 343 -18.01 14.20 3.73
C PRO A 343 -17.24 13.01 4.27
N ASP A 344 -16.94 12.03 3.45
CA ASP A 344 -16.18 10.81 3.81
C ASP A 344 -15.18 10.46 2.70
N PRO A 345 -14.01 11.16 2.69
CA PRO A 345 -13.01 10.97 1.64
C PRO A 345 -12.33 9.60 1.67
N PHE A 346 -12.41 8.89 2.79
CA PHE A 346 -11.76 7.59 3.00
C PHE A 346 -12.75 6.42 3.02
N ASN A 347 -13.91 6.59 2.38
CA ASN A 347 -14.88 5.49 2.28
C ASN A 347 -14.30 4.29 1.50
N GLN A 348 -14.93 3.13 1.68
CA GLN A 348 -14.47 1.88 1.07
C GLN A 348 -14.30 1.99 -0.45
N ALA A 349 -15.24 2.61 -1.16
CA ALA A 349 -15.18 2.72 -2.62
C ALA A 349 -13.97 3.54 -3.07
N ALA A 350 -13.64 4.62 -2.36
CA ALA A 350 -12.45 5.44 -2.63
C ALA A 350 -11.16 4.64 -2.37
N LEU A 351 -11.08 3.92 -1.24
CA LEU A 351 -9.90 3.15 -0.88
C LEU A 351 -9.70 1.90 -1.75
N THR A 352 -10.78 1.23 -2.18
CA THR A 352 -10.70 0.02 -3.02
C THR A 352 -10.88 0.32 -4.51
N SER A 353 -10.48 1.50 -4.97
CA SER A 353 -10.54 1.88 -6.38
C SER A 353 -9.87 0.81 -7.26
N VAL A 354 -10.60 0.33 -8.27
CA VAL A 354 -10.11 -0.71 -9.20
C VAL A 354 -8.90 -0.27 -10.02
N SER A 355 -8.79 1.03 -10.32
CA SER A 355 -7.63 1.61 -11.01
C SER A 355 -6.39 1.65 -10.12
N GLY A 356 -6.57 1.58 -8.80
CA GLY A 356 -5.48 1.69 -7.84
C GLY A 356 -4.89 3.09 -7.75
N PHE A 357 -3.69 3.16 -7.19
CA PHE A 357 -2.96 4.39 -6.87
C PHE A 357 -1.51 4.27 -7.32
N ASN A 358 -0.89 5.40 -7.62
CA ASN A 358 0.53 5.47 -7.93
C ASN A 358 1.31 5.77 -6.64
N GLY A 359 2.26 4.91 -6.30
CA GLY A 359 3.18 5.10 -5.19
C GLY A 359 4.63 5.24 -5.63
N ALA A 360 5.51 5.51 -4.67
CA ALA A 360 6.96 5.57 -4.89
C ALA A 360 7.53 4.24 -5.40
N ASP A 361 6.93 3.11 -5.02
CA ASP A 361 7.31 1.77 -5.45
C ASP A 361 6.38 1.20 -6.55
N GLY A 362 5.81 2.06 -7.38
CA GLY A 362 4.89 1.68 -8.43
C GLY A 362 3.43 1.64 -8.01
N VAL A 363 2.58 1.15 -8.91
CA VAL A 363 1.13 1.10 -8.68
C VAL A 363 0.75 0.10 -7.59
N PHE A 364 -0.27 0.43 -6.81
CA PHE A 364 -0.90 -0.48 -5.85
C PHE A 364 -2.41 -0.25 -5.78
N ARG A 365 -3.15 -1.25 -5.33
CA ARG A 365 -4.58 -1.13 -4.99
C ARG A 365 -4.91 -1.98 -3.79
N PHE A 366 -5.93 -1.57 -3.04
CA PHE A 366 -6.49 -2.39 -1.97
C PHE A 366 -7.63 -3.24 -2.48
N ARG A 367 -7.77 -4.44 -1.93
CA ARG A 367 -8.89 -5.34 -2.16
C ARG A 367 -9.92 -5.20 -1.04
N ALA A 368 -11.13 -5.67 -1.29
CA ALA A 368 -12.22 -5.61 -0.32
C ALA A 368 -11.94 -6.41 0.96
N ASP A 369 -11.09 -7.43 0.88
CA ASP A 369 -10.63 -8.24 2.02
C ASP A 369 -9.54 -7.56 2.88
N GLY A 370 -9.11 -6.35 2.50
CA GLY A 370 -8.06 -5.59 3.19
C GLY A 370 -6.64 -5.89 2.71
N THR A 371 -6.43 -6.89 1.87
CA THR A 371 -5.10 -7.12 1.27
C THR A 371 -4.80 -6.10 0.18
N ASN A 372 -3.55 -6.00 -0.23
CA ASN A 372 -3.18 -5.20 -1.39
C ASN A 372 -2.73 -6.06 -2.58
N GLU A 373 -2.75 -5.43 -3.74
CA GLU A 373 -2.05 -5.87 -4.93
C GLU A 373 -1.07 -4.78 -5.35
N ARG A 374 0.18 -5.15 -5.61
CA ARG A 374 1.22 -4.24 -6.10
C ARG A 374 1.67 -4.62 -7.50
N GLY A 375 1.92 -3.62 -8.32
CA GLY A 375 2.68 -3.80 -9.54
C GLY A 375 4.12 -4.15 -9.19
N LEU A 376 4.57 -5.33 -9.63
CA LEU A 376 5.93 -5.81 -9.42
C LEU A 376 6.60 -6.07 -10.76
N ALA A 377 7.88 -5.72 -10.88
CA ALA A 377 8.74 -6.16 -11.96
C ALA A 377 9.15 -7.63 -11.76
N VAL A 378 9.63 -8.26 -12.83
CA VAL A 378 10.45 -9.46 -12.71
C VAL A 378 11.86 -9.11 -13.12
N MET A 379 12.79 -9.50 -12.28
CA MET A 379 14.21 -9.24 -12.43
C MET A 379 14.97 -10.53 -12.68
N GLN A 380 16.07 -10.44 -13.41
CA GLN A 380 17.04 -11.50 -13.56
C GLN A 380 18.34 -11.08 -12.89
N ILE A 381 18.95 -11.99 -12.13
CA ILE A 381 20.28 -11.79 -11.58
C ILE A 381 21.29 -11.88 -12.71
N ALA A 382 22.13 -10.87 -12.86
CA ALA A 382 23.19 -10.77 -13.87
C ALA A 382 24.50 -10.32 -13.20
N ASP A 383 25.61 -10.41 -13.91
CA ASP A 383 26.95 -10.11 -13.38
C ASP A 383 27.08 -8.69 -12.78
N ASP A 384 26.31 -7.74 -13.29
CA ASP A 384 26.26 -6.35 -12.87
C ASP A 384 25.13 -6.03 -11.86
N GLY A 385 24.41 -7.04 -11.41
CA GLY A 385 23.31 -6.90 -10.44
C GLY A 385 21.98 -7.47 -10.90
N ALA A 386 20.86 -6.75 -10.69
CA ALA A 386 19.54 -7.16 -11.08
C ALA A 386 19.06 -6.42 -12.32
N LYS A 387 18.72 -7.14 -13.39
CA LYS A 387 18.19 -6.58 -14.64
C LYS A 387 16.68 -6.82 -14.72
N VAL A 388 15.90 -5.78 -15.03
CA VAL A 388 14.47 -5.91 -15.28
C VAL A 388 14.24 -6.67 -16.60
N ILE A 389 13.57 -7.82 -16.54
CA ILE A 389 13.20 -8.65 -17.70
C ILE A 389 11.69 -8.61 -17.99
N SER A 390 10.89 -8.15 -17.02
CA SER A 390 9.48 -7.84 -17.23
C SER A 390 9.13 -6.63 -16.35
N PRO A 391 8.80 -5.47 -16.94
CA PRO A 391 8.60 -4.24 -16.19
C PRO A 391 7.36 -4.30 -15.30
N THR A 392 7.33 -3.41 -14.31
CA THR A 392 6.16 -3.14 -13.48
C THR A 392 4.99 -2.67 -14.35
N PRO A 393 3.77 -3.19 -14.18
CA PRO A 393 2.58 -2.63 -14.79
C PRO A 393 2.42 -1.16 -14.43
N ARG A 394 2.00 -0.32 -15.38
CA ARG A 394 1.74 1.12 -15.12
C ARG A 394 0.35 1.39 -14.56
N SER A 395 -0.53 0.44 -14.68
CA SER A 395 -1.92 0.47 -14.15
C SER A 395 -2.40 -0.95 -13.93
N PHE A 396 -3.39 -1.13 -13.07
CA PHE A 396 -4.15 -2.36 -13.04
C PHE A 396 -5.15 -2.29 -14.21
N ALA A 397 -5.02 -3.20 -15.18
CA ALA A 397 -6.02 -3.34 -16.23
C ALA A 397 -7.38 -3.60 -15.56
N ALA A 398 -8.42 -2.96 -16.07
CA ALA A 398 -9.77 -3.38 -15.80
C ALA A 398 -9.88 -4.83 -16.28
N GLY A 399 -10.03 -5.77 -15.33
CA GLY A 399 -10.22 -7.20 -15.62
C GLY A 399 -11.57 -7.43 -16.23
#